data_b7416b852dc161b6cf2ff30a6be0b36d
#
_entry.id   b7416b852dc161b6cf2ff30a6be0b36d
#
_cell.length_a   1.000
_cell.length_b   1.000
_cell.length_c   1.000
_cell.angle_alpha   90.00
_cell.angle_beta   90.00
_cell.angle_gamma   90.00
#
_symmetry.space_group_name_H-M   'P 1'
#
loop_
_entity.id
_entity.type
_entity.pdbx_description
1 polymer ?
#
loop_
_entity_poly.entity_id
_entity_poly.type
_entity_poly.pdbx_seq_one_letter_code
_entity_poly.pdbx_strand_id
1 'polypeptide(L)'
;MDKELDTEAPDWRSVCPIASGLDILGDKWSLILVRDLIQHGTRTYSQFSESPEGISTNILAARLKWLTSFGLIEHVDPDAAARNNAYRLTPSGLALRPVLEELGRWSHTYLKPLHPDIADIV
;
A
#
# COMPACT_ATOMS: atom_id res chain seq x y z
N MET A 1 19.14 2.83 -18.11
CA MET A 1 18.98 2.52 -17.62
C MET A 1 18.40 2.25 -17.41
N ASP A 2 18.35 2.12 -17.30
CA ASP A 2 17.80 1.72 -16.86
C ASP A 2 16.95 1.86 -16.47
N LYS A 3 16.76 2.09 -16.61
CA LYS A 3 15.94 2.22 -16.14
C LYS A 3 15.22 1.53 -15.92
N GLU A 4 15.31 0.95 -16.01
CA GLU A 4 14.80 0.21 -15.68
C GLU A 4 14.15 -0.03 -15.15
N LEU A 5 14.31 -0.01 -15.30
CA LEU A 5 13.84 -0.27 -14.60
C LEU A 5 13.26 0.06 -14.07
N ASP A 6 13.43 0.03 -13.96
CA ASP A 6 12.92 0.24 -13.29
C ASP A 6 12.39 0.99 -12.91
N THR A 7 12.81 1.25 -13.43
CA THR A 7 11.90 2.02 -13.13
C THR A 7 11.67 2.65 -12.15
N GLU A 8 12.06 2.58 -11.93
CA GLU A 8 11.20 2.45 -10.81
C GLU A 8 11.49 3.40 -9.69
N ALA A 9 12.65 4.03 -9.63
CA ALA A 9 12.91 5.02 -8.59
C ALA A 9 12.06 6.27 -8.89
N PRO A 10 11.40 6.83 -7.88
CA PRO A 10 10.65 8.05 -8.11
C PRO A 10 11.59 9.23 -8.34
N ASP A 11 11.11 10.21 -9.06
CA ASP A 11 11.78 11.51 -9.12
C ASP A 11 11.46 12.24 -7.82
N TRP A 12 12.44 12.30 -6.93
CA TRP A 12 12.24 12.98 -5.66
C TRP A 12 12.00 14.48 -5.90
N ARG A 13 10.80 14.94 -5.55
CA ARG A 13 10.42 16.33 -5.82
C ARG A 13 11.16 17.32 -4.93
N SER A 14 11.58 16.88 -3.75
CA SER A 14 12.33 17.73 -2.83
C SER A 14 12.98 16.85 -1.76
N VAL A 15 13.66 17.47 -0.79
CA VAL A 15 14.25 16.76 0.34
C VAL A 15 13.30 16.69 1.54
N CYS A 16 12.08 17.20 1.40
CA CYS A 16 11.10 17.14 2.47
C CYS A 16 10.66 15.69 2.71
N PRO A 17 10.75 15.17 3.95
CA PRO A 17 10.32 13.79 4.21
C PRO A 17 8.85 13.54 3.90
N ILE A 18 7.99 14.53 4.08
CA ILE A 18 6.57 14.37 3.76
C ILE A 18 6.39 14.20 2.25
N ALA A 19 7.01 15.07 1.46
CA ALA A 19 6.93 14.96 0.01
C ALA A 19 7.52 13.64 -0.47
N SER A 20 8.64 13.22 0.11
CA SER A 20 9.29 11.96 -0.28
C SER A 20 8.41 10.76 0.04
N GLY A 21 7.77 10.76 1.20
CA GLY A 21 6.82 9.69 1.54
C GLY A 21 5.66 9.65 0.56
N LEU A 22 5.15 10.81 0.16
CA LEU A 22 4.06 10.88 -0.80
C LEU A 22 4.50 10.48 -2.21
N ASP A 23 5.78 10.65 -2.54
CA ASP A 23 6.27 10.14 -3.83
C ASP A 23 6.14 8.63 -3.93
N ILE A 24 6.18 7.92 -2.80
CA ILE A 24 5.98 6.46 -2.76
C ILE A 24 4.51 6.10 -2.53
N LEU A 25 3.84 6.80 -1.62
CA LEU A 25 2.54 6.37 -1.08
C LEU A 25 1.38 7.27 -1.46
N GLY A 26 1.61 8.28 -2.31
CA GLY A 26 0.60 9.29 -2.59
C GLY A 26 -0.48 8.89 -3.57
N ASP A 27 -0.38 7.73 -4.20
CA ASP A 27 -1.45 7.20 -5.04
C ASP A 27 -2.57 6.67 -4.14
N LYS A 28 -3.74 6.43 -4.74
CA LYS A 28 -4.89 6.06 -3.91
C LYS A 28 -4.91 4.59 -3.48
N TRP A 29 -3.96 3.78 -3.94
CA TRP A 29 -4.02 2.33 -3.70
C TRP A 29 -2.95 1.81 -2.75
N SER A 30 -1.77 2.44 -2.69
CA SER A 30 -0.64 1.86 -1.93
C SER A 30 -0.96 1.69 -0.46
N LEU A 31 -1.50 2.70 0.21
CA LEU A 31 -1.84 2.58 1.62
C LEU A 31 -3.01 1.64 1.86
N ILE A 32 -3.91 1.48 0.88
CA ILE A 32 -5.00 0.51 0.98
C ILE A 32 -4.43 -0.91 1.02
N LEU A 33 -3.43 -1.21 0.19
CA LEU A 33 -2.81 -2.53 0.19
C LEU A 33 -2.04 -2.79 1.49
N VAL A 34 -1.37 -1.76 2.02
CA VAL A 34 -0.72 -1.87 3.34
C VAL A 34 -1.76 -2.14 4.43
N ARG A 35 -2.89 -1.43 4.39
CA ARG A 35 -4.00 -1.67 5.33
C ARG A 35 -4.43 -3.13 5.31
N ASP A 36 -4.61 -3.69 4.11
CA ASP A 36 -5.05 -5.08 3.98
C ASP A 36 -4.05 -6.03 4.62
N LEU A 37 -2.77 -5.79 4.46
CA LEU A 37 -1.75 -6.64 5.05
C LEU A 37 -1.65 -6.46 6.57
N ILE A 38 -1.92 -5.25 7.08
CA ILE A 38 -2.00 -5.05 8.52
C ILE A 38 -3.17 -5.86 9.09
N GLN A 39 -4.31 -5.83 8.43
CA GLN A 39 -5.51 -6.52 8.91
C GLN A 39 -5.42 -8.04 8.81
N HIS A 40 -4.79 -8.56 7.76
CA HIS A 40 -4.82 -10.00 7.47
C HIS A 40 -3.50 -10.71 7.67
N GLY A 41 -2.41 -9.98 7.83
CA GLY A 41 -1.07 -10.56 7.97
C GLY A 41 -0.45 -10.91 6.63
N THR A 42 -1.13 -11.77 5.85
CA THR A 42 -0.67 -12.13 4.51
C THR A 42 -1.86 -12.12 3.56
N ARG A 43 -1.57 -11.84 2.29
CA ARG A 43 -2.60 -11.93 1.25
C ARG A 43 -1.97 -12.36 -0.05
N THR A 44 -2.69 -13.21 -0.77
CA THR A 44 -2.35 -13.55 -2.15
C THR A 44 -2.89 -12.47 -3.08
N TYR A 45 -2.45 -12.50 -4.32
CA TYR A 45 -2.93 -11.60 -5.35
C TYR A 45 -4.47 -11.58 -5.42
N SER A 46 -5.09 -12.77 -5.48
CA SER A 46 -6.54 -12.84 -5.61
C SER A 46 -7.26 -12.34 -4.36
N GLN A 47 -6.66 -12.51 -3.18
CA GLN A 47 -7.27 -12.01 -1.95
C GLN A 47 -7.27 -10.48 -1.91
N PHE A 48 -6.22 -9.83 -2.42
CA PHE A 48 -6.22 -8.37 -2.51
C PHE A 48 -7.39 -7.86 -3.34
N SER A 49 -7.73 -8.56 -4.42
CA SER A 49 -8.78 -8.10 -5.31
C SER A 49 -10.18 -8.20 -4.70
N GLU A 50 -10.32 -8.87 -3.54
CA GLU A 50 -11.59 -8.95 -2.82
C GLU A 50 -11.90 -7.74 -1.97
N SER A 51 -10.98 -6.80 -1.84
CA SER A 51 -11.18 -5.61 -1.02
C SER A 51 -12.30 -4.74 -1.59
N PRO A 52 -13.08 -4.08 -0.70
CA PRO A 52 -14.29 -3.38 -1.14
C PRO A 52 -14.03 -2.20 -2.08
N GLU A 53 -12.83 -1.67 -2.10
CA GLU A 53 -12.52 -0.54 -2.97
C GLU A 53 -12.42 -0.92 -4.44
N GLY A 54 -12.32 -2.21 -4.76
CA GLY A 54 -12.44 -2.68 -6.13
C GLY A 54 -11.26 -2.35 -7.03
N ILE A 55 -10.04 -2.63 -6.56
CA ILE A 55 -8.85 -2.38 -7.36
C ILE A 55 -8.84 -3.26 -8.62
N SER A 56 -8.52 -2.67 -9.77
CA SER A 56 -8.40 -3.43 -11.01
C SER A 56 -7.14 -4.30 -10.99
N THR A 57 -7.14 -5.37 -11.79
CA THR A 57 -6.02 -6.32 -11.81
C THR A 57 -4.73 -5.66 -12.28
N ASN A 58 -4.81 -4.78 -13.28
CA ASN A 58 -3.61 -4.11 -13.78
C ASN A 58 -3.01 -3.17 -12.75
N ILE A 59 -3.84 -2.42 -12.06
CA ILE A 59 -3.37 -1.50 -11.01
C ILE A 59 -2.80 -2.28 -9.85
N LEU A 60 -3.47 -3.36 -9.45
CA LEU A 60 -2.98 -4.20 -8.35
C LEU A 60 -1.60 -4.74 -8.65
N ALA A 61 -1.40 -5.31 -9.85
CA ALA A 61 -0.09 -5.85 -10.23
C ALA A 61 0.98 -4.76 -10.17
N ALA A 62 0.66 -3.57 -10.71
CA ALA A 62 1.62 -2.46 -10.72
C ALA A 62 1.94 -1.99 -9.30
N ARG A 63 0.95 -1.89 -8.44
CA ARG A 63 1.18 -1.41 -7.07
C ARG A 63 1.92 -2.43 -6.21
N LEU A 64 1.63 -3.71 -6.37
CA LEU A 64 2.39 -4.74 -5.65
C LEU A 64 3.86 -4.72 -6.06
N LYS A 65 4.14 -4.57 -7.35
CA LYS A 65 5.51 -4.45 -7.83
C LYS A 65 6.19 -3.20 -7.26
N TRP A 66 5.47 -2.09 -7.25
CA TRP A 66 5.95 -0.82 -6.73
C TRP A 66 6.33 -0.95 -5.25
N LEU A 67 5.42 -1.47 -4.44
CA LEU A 67 5.65 -1.61 -3.00
C LEU A 67 6.77 -2.61 -2.70
N THR A 68 6.87 -3.67 -3.49
CA THR A 68 7.97 -4.64 -3.34
C THR A 68 9.30 -4.00 -3.68
N SER A 69 9.36 -3.19 -4.72
CA SER A 69 10.60 -2.57 -5.15
C SER A 69 11.17 -1.60 -4.14
N PHE A 70 10.31 -1.00 -3.30
CA PHE A 70 10.77 -0.10 -2.23
C PHE A 70 10.88 -0.79 -0.88
N GLY A 71 10.68 -2.11 -0.85
CA GLY A 71 10.92 -2.87 0.37
C GLY A 71 9.83 -2.73 1.44
N LEU A 72 8.62 -2.34 1.05
CA LEU A 72 7.50 -2.22 2.01
C LEU A 72 6.78 -3.55 2.18
N ILE A 73 6.77 -4.37 1.15
CA ILE A 73 6.19 -5.70 1.18
C ILE A 73 7.16 -6.68 0.56
N GLU A 74 6.96 -7.95 0.83
CA GLU A 74 7.78 -9.01 0.26
C GLU A 74 6.94 -10.27 0.09
N HIS A 75 7.37 -11.16 -0.78
CA HIS A 75 6.74 -12.46 -0.91
C HIS A 75 7.02 -13.29 0.34
N VAL A 76 6.00 -14.00 0.81
CA VAL A 76 6.18 -14.91 1.96
C VAL A 76 7.14 -16.04 1.60
N ASP A 77 7.04 -16.54 0.37
CA ASP A 77 7.93 -17.58 -0.14
C ASP A 77 8.50 -17.12 -1.48
N PRO A 78 9.75 -16.66 -1.51
CA PRO A 78 10.33 -16.14 -2.76
C PRO A 78 10.41 -17.19 -3.88
N ASP A 79 10.38 -18.48 -3.51
CA ASP A 79 10.53 -19.54 -4.49
C ASP A 79 9.19 -20.08 -5.01
N ALA A 80 8.07 -19.67 -4.42
CA ALA A 80 6.78 -20.15 -4.86
C ALA A 80 6.35 -19.47 -6.15
N ALA A 81 5.45 -20.14 -6.90
CA ALA A 81 4.86 -19.53 -8.07
C ALA A 81 4.12 -18.25 -7.67
N ALA A 82 4.32 -17.19 -8.45
CA ALA A 82 3.81 -15.86 -8.10
C ALA A 82 2.30 -15.86 -7.85
N ARG A 83 1.58 -16.66 -8.62
CA ARG A 83 0.12 -16.70 -8.56
C ARG A 83 -0.42 -17.14 -7.21
N ASN A 84 0.27 -18.10 -6.57
CA ASN A 84 -0.17 -18.67 -5.30
C ASN A 84 0.62 -18.12 -4.13
N ASN A 85 1.55 -17.21 -4.38
CA ASN A 85 2.41 -16.69 -3.33
C ASN A 85 1.71 -15.53 -2.63
N ALA A 86 1.79 -15.55 -1.31
CA ALA A 86 1.25 -14.45 -0.51
C ALA A 86 2.32 -13.38 -0.32
N TYR A 87 1.86 -12.18 -0.02
CA TYR A 87 2.71 -11.07 0.36
C TYR A 87 2.54 -10.79 1.85
N ARG A 88 3.54 -10.19 2.44
CA ARG A 88 3.49 -9.72 3.83
C ARG A 88 4.24 -8.39 3.94
N LEU A 89 4.00 -7.67 5.02
CA LEU A 89 4.72 -6.43 5.27
C LEU A 89 6.11 -6.73 5.78
N THR A 90 7.07 -5.93 5.31
CA THR A 90 8.40 -5.87 5.90
C THR A 90 8.35 -4.99 7.15
N PRO A 91 9.45 -4.90 7.94
CA PRO A 91 9.46 -3.95 9.06
C PRO A 91 9.14 -2.52 8.67
N SER A 92 9.62 -2.05 7.50
CA SER A 92 9.30 -0.69 7.08
C SER A 92 7.82 -0.55 6.70
N GLY A 93 7.22 -1.60 6.11
CA GLY A 93 5.79 -1.59 5.84
C GLY A 93 4.95 -1.58 7.11
N LEU A 94 5.34 -2.39 8.10
CA LEU A 94 4.67 -2.41 9.41
C LEU A 94 4.76 -1.06 10.10
N ALA A 95 5.83 -0.32 9.89
CA ALA A 95 6.02 0.99 10.51
C ALA A 95 5.03 2.03 9.98
N LEU A 96 4.28 1.71 8.92
CA LEU A 96 3.22 2.58 8.41
C LEU A 96 1.92 2.49 9.20
N ARG A 97 1.80 1.54 10.14
CA ARG A 97 0.58 1.44 10.94
C ARG A 97 0.18 2.77 11.60
N PRO A 98 1.09 3.50 12.28
CA PRO A 98 0.69 4.78 12.87
C PRO A 98 0.23 5.81 11.83
N VAL A 99 0.82 5.77 10.64
CA VAL A 99 0.41 6.68 9.56
C VAL A 99 -1.04 6.40 9.16
N LEU A 100 -1.38 5.12 8.99
CA LEU A 100 -2.74 4.74 8.63
C LEU A 100 -3.73 5.08 9.75
N GLU A 101 -3.34 4.84 10.99
CA GLU A 101 -4.20 5.15 12.14
C GLU A 101 -4.49 6.65 12.21
N GLU A 102 -3.48 7.48 12.01
CA GLU A 102 -3.69 8.92 12.05
C GLU A 102 -4.49 9.42 10.86
N LEU A 103 -4.24 8.88 9.69
CA LEU A 103 -5.03 9.23 8.52
C LEU A 103 -6.50 8.88 8.75
N GLY A 104 -6.76 7.70 9.31
CA GLY A 104 -8.12 7.29 9.63
C GLY A 104 -8.79 8.20 10.65
N ARG A 105 -8.07 8.58 11.69
CA ARG A 105 -8.61 9.49 12.71
C ARG A 105 -8.93 10.85 12.12
N TRP A 106 -8.02 11.40 11.32
CA TRP A 106 -8.25 12.67 10.65
C TRP A 106 -9.50 12.59 9.76
N SER A 107 -9.59 11.52 8.97
CA SER A 107 -10.70 11.34 8.04
C SER A 107 -12.03 11.21 8.77
N HIS A 108 -12.08 10.40 9.82
CA HIS A 108 -13.30 10.24 10.61
C HIS A 108 -13.76 11.56 11.21
N THR A 109 -12.80 12.34 11.72
CA THR A 109 -13.14 13.61 12.39
C THR A 109 -13.63 14.65 11.39
N TYR A 110 -12.93 14.79 10.26
CA TYR A 110 -13.13 15.94 9.38
C TYR A 110 -13.90 15.64 8.11
N LEU A 111 -13.99 14.37 7.70
CA LEU A 111 -14.74 14.01 6.50
C LEU A 111 -16.16 13.55 6.77
N LYS A 112 -16.51 13.34 8.03
CA LYS A 112 -17.85 12.87 8.38
C LYS A 112 -18.97 13.79 7.83
N PRO A 113 -18.84 15.12 7.85
CA PRO A 113 -19.88 15.97 7.27
C PRO A 113 -20.05 15.75 5.76
N LEU A 114 -18.98 15.32 5.06
CA LEU A 114 -19.01 15.06 3.62
C LEU A 114 -19.37 13.62 3.32
N HIS A 115 -19.11 12.72 4.25
CA HIS A 115 -19.29 11.28 4.08
C HIS A 115 -19.91 10.72 5.37
N PRO A 116 -21.24 10.93 5.57
CA PRO A 116 -21.87 10.58 6.85
C PRO A 116 -21.78 9.11 7.24
N ASP A 117 -21.61 8.23 6.26
CA ASP A 117 -21.53 6.78 6.51
C ASP A 117 -20.12 6.30 6.79
N ILE A 118 -19.16 7.22 6.94
CA ILE A 118 -17.77 6.82 7.21
C ILE A 118 -17.71 5.96 8.47
N ALA A 119 -17.00 4.83 8.37
CA ALA A 119 -16.92 3.88 9.47
C ALA A 119 -16.10 4.44 10.64
N ASP A 120 -16.42 3.98 11.84
CA ASP A 120 -15.63 4.32 13.02
C ASP A 120 -14.25 3.65 12.93
N ILE A 121 -13.27 4.32 13.50
CA ILE A 121 -11.91 3.80 13.65
C ILE A 121 -11.86 2.90 14.87
N VAL A 122 -11.28 1.74 14.72
CA VAL A 122 -11.06 0.83 15.85
C VAL A 122 -9.61 0.81 16.26
#